data_e75dcf305b86f72538d1a3a765fc25e1
#
_entry.id   e75dcf305b86f72538d1a3a765fc25e1
#
_cell.length_a   1.000
_cell.length_b   1.000
_cell.length_c   1.000
_cell.angle_alpha   90.00
_cell.angle_beta   90.00
_cell.angle_gamma   90.00
#
_symmetry.space_group_name_H-M   'P 1'
#
loop_
_entity.id
_entity.type
_entity.pdbx_description
1 polymer ?
#
loop_
_entity_poly.entity_id
_entity_poly.type
_entity_poly.pdbx_seq_one_letter_code
_entity_poly.pdbx_strand_id
1 'polypeptide(L)'
;LPPYYLHDITALAKANGAELVIGMPQIIDAAGDYASAAVVVSKPGHPYYAKTHLVPFGEFTPFPRLWGGLYRLFGLPMVGFSGGGLNQAPFVLANQKIAFNICYENGFASELVARAANSTIMANISDLVWFGNTHAKDEHLQLSQARALENQRYFIQGTNTGSSAIIKPNGEVQSRLPDFESGVLIDYVQGVIGTTPYQRYANYPIVGGILFLLLLTIMVKI
;
A
#
# COMPACT_ATOMS: atom_id res chain seq x y z
N LEU A 1 -1.64 15.92 -12.25
CA LEU A 1 -3.01 16.35 -12.58
C LEU A 1 -3.04 17.87 -12.67
N PRO A 2 -3.74 18.46 -13.66
CA PRO A 2 -3.90 19.92 -13.72
C PRO A 2 -4.59 20.44 -12.45
N PRO A 3 -4.20 21.61 -11.92
CA PRO A 3 -4.76 22.14 -10.67
C PRO A 3 -6.29 22.31 -10.69
N TYR A 4 -6.87 22.69 -11.82
CA TYR A 4 -8.31 22.82 -11.98
C TYR A 4 -9.04 21.49 -11.83
N TYR A 5 -8.47 20.40 -12.31
CA TYR A 5 -9.06 19.07 -12.20
C TYR A 5 -9.16 18.61 -10.75
N LEU A 6 -8.09 18.79 -9.95
CA LEU A 6 -8.13 18.50 -8.51
C LEU A 6 -9.16 19.36 -7.78
N HIS A 7 -9.28 20.63 -8.14
CA HIS A 7 -10.30 21.51 -7.58
C HIS A 7 -11.70 20.99 -7.86
N ASP A 8 -12.00 20.64 -9.11
CA ASP A 8 -13.35 20.24 -9.54
C ASP A 8 -13.78 18.91 -8.89
N ILE A 9 -12.90 17.87 -8.89
CA ILE A 9 -13.23 16.59 -8.25
C ILE A 9 -13.35 16.73 -6.72
N THR A 10 -12.56 17.60 -6.11
CA THR A 10 -12.65 17.89 -4.67
C THR A 10 -13.98 18.59 -4.34
N ALA A 11 -14.38 19.56 -5.17
CA ALA A 11 -15.66 20.25 -5.01
C ALA A 11 -16.83 19.28 -5.17
N LEU A 12 -16.76 18.40 -6.17
CA LEU A 12 -17.78 17.35 -6.38
C LEU A 12 -17.87 16.38 -5.19
N ALA A 13 -16.73 15.92 -4.68
CA ALA A 13 -16.71 15.05 -3.50
C ALA A 13 -17.36 15.73 -2.30
N LYS A 14 -17.00 16.98 -2.00
CA LYS A 14 -17.58 17.78 -0.91
C LYS A 14 -19.09 17.99 -1.07
N ALA A 15 -19.56 18.30 -2.28
CA ALA A 15 -20.97 18.50 -2.56
C ALA A 15 -21.81 17.23 -2.29
N ASN A 16 -21.21 16.06 -2.42
CA ASN A 16 -21.82 14.76 -2.15
C ASN A 16 -21.50 14.19 -0.75
N GLY A 17 -20.88 14.98 0.15
CA GLY A 17 -20.50 14.51 1.48
C GLY A 17 -19.46 13.36 1.46
N ALA A 18 -18.72 13.21 0.38
CA ALA A 18 -17.74 12.17 0.19
C ALA A 18 -16.32 12.65 0.53
N GLU A 19 -15.49 11.75 1.02
CA GLU A 19 -14.07 11.99 1.20
C GLU A 19 -13.30 11.33 0.06
N LEU A 20 -12.29 12.06 -0.47
CA LEU A 20 -11.56 11.66 -1.66
C LEU A 20 -10.07 11.47 -1.34
N VAL A 21 -9.55 10.30 -1.69
CA VAL A 21 -8.13 9.97 -1.60
C VAL A 21 -7.58 9.66 -2.99
N ILE A 22 -6.44 10.24 -3.31
CA ILE A 22 -5.79 10.08 -4.62
C ILE A 22 -4.34 9.65 -4.41
N GLY A 23 -3.88 8.67 -5.20
CA GLY A 23 -2.48 8.33 -5.34
C GLY A 23 -1.76 9.35 -6.24
N MET A 24 -0.78 10.07 -5.69
CA MET A 24 -0.04 11.07 -6.44
C MET A 24 1.32 11.36 -5.80
N PRO A 25 2.31 11.90 -6.56
CA PRO A 25 3.50 12.48 -5.95
C PRO A 25 3.15 13.66 -5.05
N GLN A 26 3.72 13.70 -3.85
CA GLN A 26 3.53 14.76 -2.86
C GLN A 26 4.88 15.32 -2.42
N ILE A 27 5.04 16.64 -2.43
CA ILE A 27 6.21 17.30 -1.84
C ILE A 27 6.12 17.10 -0.32
N ILE A 28 7.19 16.60 0.28
CA ILE A 28 7.21 16.21 1.69
C ILE A 28 8.06 17.12 2.58
N ASP A 29 8.91 17.95 1.98
CA ASP A 29 9.75 18.89 2.73
C ASP A 29 10.01 20.19 1.97
N ALA A 30 10.69 21.14 2.66
CA ALA A 30 11.04 22.43 2.10
C ALA A 30 12.20 22.39 1.07
N ALA A 31 12.94 21.29 0.99
CA ALA A 31 13.98 21.07 -0.01
C ALA A 31 13.39 20.68 -1.38
N GLY A 32 12.11 20.37 -1.42
CA GLY A 32 11.40 19.96 -2.63
C GLY A 32 11.43 18.46 -2.89
N ASP A 33 11.86 17.66 -1.91
CA ASP A 33 11.78 16.23 -1.97
C ASP A 33 10.32 15.77 -2.04
N TYR A 34 10.04 14.74 -2.82
CA TYR A 34 8.69 14.22 -2.99
C TYR A 34 8.63 12.71 -2.79
N ALA A 35 7.48 12.26 -2.31
CA ALA A 35 7.16 10.87 -2.11
C ALA A 35 5.97 10.43 -2.99
N SER A 36 5.91 9.16 -3.31
CA SER A 36 4.68 8.53 -3.76
C SER A 36 3.71 8.50 -2.57
N ALA A 37 2.52 9.08 -2.71
CA ALA A 37 1.63 9.31 -1.58
C ALA A 37 0.17 9.00 -1.89
N ALA A 38 -0.57 8.59 -0.85
CA ALA A 38 -2.02 8.59 -0.81
C ALA A 38 -2.48 9.87 -0.11
N VAL A 39 -3.06 10.80 -0.86
CA VAL A 39 -3.39 12.16 -0.40
C VAL A 39 -4.90 12.30 -0.21
N VAL A 40 -5.34 12.76 0.96
CA VAL A 40 -6.75 13.08 1.23
C VAL A 40 -7.04 14.50 0.74
N VAL A 41 -7.41 14.63 -0.52
CA VAL A 41 -7.58 15.94 -1.17
C VAL A 41 -8.85 16.66 -0.71
N SER A 42 -9.82 15.97 -0.14
CA SER A 42 -11.05 16.55 0.40
C SER A 42 -10.89 17.25 1.75
N LYS A 43 -9.79 17.04 2.47
CA LYS A 43 -9.52 17.63 3.78
C LYS A 43 -8.58 18.84 3.70
N PRO A 44 -8.76 19.84 4.58
CA PRO A 44 -7.81 20.95 4.69
C PRO A 44 -6.39 20.45 4.99
N GLY A 45 -5.39 21.10 4.40
CA GLY A 45 -3.99 20.70 4.58
C GLY A 45 -3.58 19.42 3.84
N HIS A 46 -4.51 18.79 3.14
CA HIS A 46 -4.28 17.59 2.34
C HIS A 46 -3.40 16.55 3.04
N PRO A 47 -3.86 15.99 4.19
CA PRO A 47 -3.07 14.99 4.90
C PRO A 47 -2.77 13.82 3.96
N TYR A 48 -1.57 13.27 4.06
CA TYR A 48 -1.10 12.22 3.15
C TYR A 48 -0.38 11.10 3.90
N TYR A 49 -0.42 9.92 3.31
CA TYR A 49 0.45 8.80 3.62
C TYR A 49 1.56 8.76 2.57
N ALA A 50 2.81 8.87 2.99
CA ALA A 50 3.96 8.73 2.11
C ALA A 50 4.44 7.29 2.08
N LYS A 51 4.65 6.75 0.89
CA LYS A 51 5.18 5.40 0.70
C LYS A 51 6.46 5.20 1.50
N THR A 52 6.51 4.16 2.31
CA THR A 52 7.63 3.86 3.20
C THR A 52 8.66 2.98 2.49
N HIS A 53 8.19 1.93 1.82
CA HIS A 53 9.05 0.94 1.17
C HIS A 53 9.12 1.21 -0.33
N LEU A 54 10.22 1.83 -0.76
CA LEU A 54 10.44 2.21 -2.14
C LEU A 54 10.94 1.04 -2.98
N VAL A 55 10.58 1.04 -4.27
CA VAL A 55 11.05 0.06 -5.25
C VAL A 55 12.48 0.40 -5.68
N PRO A 56 13.46 -0.47 -5.41
CA PRO A 56 14.82 -0.26 -5.88
C PRO A 56 14.88 -0.12 -7.40
N PHE A 57 15.68 0.81 -7.89
CA PHE A 57 15.89 1.17 -9.30
C PHE A 57 14.65 1.75 -10.01
N GLY A 58 13.44 1.62 -9.45
CA GLY A 58 12.23 2.21 -10.00
C GLY A 58 11.85 3.55 -9.33
N GLU A 59 12.00 3.64 -8.01
CA GLU A 59 11.66 4.83 -7.23
C GLU A 59 12.90 5.49 -6.61
N PHE A 60 13.96 4.74 -6.40
CA PHE A 60 15.25 5.28 -5.96
C PHE A 60 16.42 4.47 -6.54
N THR A 61 17.57 5.12 -6.66
CA THR A 61 18.81 4.46 -7.09
C THR A 61 19.60 3.99 -5.87
N PRO A 62 19.67 2.67 -5.59
CA PRO A 62 20.50 2.16 -4.49
C PRO A 62 21.97 2.49 -4.75
N PHE A 63 22.70 2.86 -3.71
CA PHE A 63 24.14 3.15 -3.79
C PHE A 63 24.51 4.04 -4.99
N PRO A 64 24.02 5.31 -5.06
CA PRO A 64 24.19 6.15 -6.23
C PRO A 64 25.65 6.43 -6.61
N ARG A 65 26.56 6.32 -5.65
CA ARG A 65 28.02 6.41 -5.91
C ARG A 65 28.55 5.25 -6.74
N LEU A 66 27.95 4.07 -6.61
CA LEU A 66 28.34 2.86 -7.34
C LEU A 66 27.64 2.79 -8.71
N TRP A 67 26.34 2.98 -8.72
CA TRP A 67 25.49 2.77 -9.89
C TRP A 67 25.27 4.04 -10.72
N GLY A 68 25.51 5.23 -10.19
CA GLY A 68 25.25 6.49 -10.88
C GLY A 68 26.05 6.69 -12.16
N GLY A 69 27.25 6.10 -12.26
CA GLY A 69 28.04 6.08 -13.49
C GLY A 69 27.38 5.24 -14.60
N LEU A 70 26.86 4.08 -14.24
CA LEU A 70 26.17 3.16 -15.15
C LEU A 70 24.84 3.75 -15.63
N TYR A 71 24.07 4.36 -14.71
CA TYR A 71 22.81 5.06 -15.04
C TYR A 71 23.04 6.17 -16.05
N ARG A 72 24.08 7.00 -15.87
CA ARG A 72 24.44 8.05 -16.83
C ARG A 72 24.90 7.47 -18.19
N LEU A 73 25.65 6.37 -18.16
CA LEU A 73 26.11 5.72 -19.40
C LEU A 73 24.94 5.23 -20.27
N PHE A 74 23.90 4.68 -19.64
CA PHE A 74 22.70 4.19 -20.34
C PHE A 74 21.60 5.22 -20.48
N GLY A 75 21.82 6.49 -20.10
CA GLY A 75 20.81 7.54 -20.18
C GLY A 75 19.57 7.29 -19.31
N LEU A 76 19.70 6.47 -18.26
CA LEU A 76 18.59 6.17 -17.37
C LEU A 76 18.34 7.32 -16.40
N PRO A 77 17.08 7.69 -16.14
CA PRO A 77 16.77 8.74 -15.18
C PRO A 77 17.17 8.28 -13.77
N MET A 78 17.89 9.13 -13.05
CA MET A 78 18.11 8.95 -11.61
C MET A 78 16.84 9.41 -10.89
N VAL A 79 15.96 8.47 -10.57
CA VAL A 79 14.74 8.75 -9.82
C VAL A 79 15.09 8.77 -8.33
N GLY A 80 14.60 9.78 -7.63
CA GLY A 80 14.84 9.99 -6.20
C GLY A 80 13.57 10.33 -5.46
N PHE A 81 12.66 9.35 -5.31
CA PHE A 81 11.58 9.48 -4.33
C PHE A 81 12.16 9.31 -2.93
N SER A 82 11.64 10.09 -2.00
CA SER A 82 11.95 9.95 -0.59
C SER A 82 10.91 9.07 0.10
N GLY A 83 11.36 8.16 0.96
CA GLY A 83 10.48 7.30 1.73
C GLY A 83 9.85 8.00 2.92
N GLY A 84 8.59 7.68 3.21
CA GLY A 84 7.93 8.06 4.45
C GLY A 84 8.41 7.24 5.65
N GLY A 85 8.06 7.68 6.86
CA GLY A 85 8.36 6.92 8.09
C GLY A 85 7.47 5.69 8.25
N LEU A 86 7.95 4.68 8.99
CA LEU A 86 7.18 3.47 9.30
C LEU A 86 5.92 3.75 10.14
N ASN A 87 5.97 4.74 11.03
CA ASN A 87 4.93 5.05 12.01
C ASN A 87 3.96 6.12 11.52
N GLN A 88 3.32 5.90 10.37
CA GLN A 88 2.29 6.79 9.88
C GLN A 88 0.91 6.32 10.35
N ALA A 89 0.16 7.23 10.99
CA ALA A 89 -1.15 6.92 11.54
C ALA A 89 -2.19 6.67 10.43
N PRO A 90 -3.18 5.78 10.67
CA PRO A 90 -4.33 5.64 9.79
C PRO A 90 -5.12 6.94 9.66
N PHE A 91 -5.73 7.19 8.51
CA PHE A 91 -6.64 8.31 8.34
C PHE A 91 -8.03 8.00 8.91
N VAL A 92 -8.65 9.03 9.47
CA VAL A 92 -10.07 8.95 9.84
C VAL A 92 -10.87 9.52 8.67
N LEU A 93 -11.53 8.63 7.91
CA LEU A 93 -12.36 8.93 6.75
C LEU A 93 -13.72 8.25 6.93
N ALA A 94 -14.81 8.96 6.71
CA ALA A 94 -16.19 8.45 6.89
C ALA A 94 -16.37 7.70 8.24
N ASN A 95 -15.81 8.22 9.31
CA ASN A 95 -15.80 7.63 10.66
C ASN A 95 -15.07 6.26 10.76
N GLN A 96 -14.27 5.90 9.76
CA GLN A 96 -13.44 4.70 9.76
C GLN A 96 -11.95 5.07 9.84
N LYS A 97 -11.16 4.25 10.52
CA LYS A 97 -9.70 4.36 10.52
C LYS A 97 -9.14 3.53 9.37
N ILE A 98 -8.65 4.19 8.32
CA ILE A 98 -8.14 3.52 7.12
C ILE A 98 -6.62 3.56 7.11
N ALA A 99 -5.99 2.39 7.13
CA ALA A 99 -4.54 2.24 6.96
C ALA A 99 -4.22 2.09 5.48
N PHE A 100 -3.43 3.04 4.95
CA PHE A 100 -2.96 2.99 3.56
C PHE A 100 -1.61 2.29 3.46
N ASN A 101 -1.42 1.63 2.34
CA ASN A 101 -0.13 1.23 1.80
C ASN A 101 -0.13 1.48 0.28
N ILE A 102 1.05 1.55 -0.32
CA ILE A 102 1.17 1.89 -1.74
C ILE A 102 1.93 0.79 -2.47
N CYS A 103 1.26 0.19 -3.49
CA CYS A 103 1.85 -0.72 -4.45
C CYS A 103 2.66 -1.86 -3.78
N TYR A 104 3.96 -1.91 -4.04
CA TYR A 104 4.94 -2.89 -3.59
C TYR A 104 4.94 -3.14 -2.06
N GLU A 105 4.53 -2.17 -1.25
CA GLU A 105 4.41 -2.32 0.20
C GLU A 105 3.48 -3.47 0.63
N ASN A 106 2.57 -3.86 -0.24
CA ASN A 106 1.66 -4.99 0.01
C ASN A 106 2.40 -6.33 0.23
N GLY A 107 3.64 -6.43 -0.26
CA GLY A 107 4.53 -7.58 -0.02
C GLY A 107 5.14 -7.64 1.38
N PHE A 108 5.14 -6.53 2.14
CA PHE A 108 5.83 -6.42 3.44
C PHE A 108 4.85 -6.53 4.61
N ALA A 109 4.31 -7.72 4.80
CA ALA A 109 3.28 -8.00 5.81
C ALA A 109 3.62 -7.50 7.22
N SER A 110 4.85 -7.74 7.68
CA SER A 110 5.30 -7.36 9.02
C SER A 110 5.36 -5.84 9.24
N GLU A 111 5.59 -5.06 8.19
CA GLU A 111 5.59 -3.59 8.28
C GLU A 111 4.16 -3.02 8.35
N LEU A 112 3.20 -3.72 7.76
CA LEU A 112 1.80 -3.31 7.74
C LEU A 112 1.06 -3.61 9.05
N VAL A 113 1.54 -4.57 9.84
CA VAL A 113 0.87 -5.07 11.05
C VAL A 113 0.53 -3.94 12.04
N ALA A 114 1.49 -3.08 12.36
CA ALA A 114 1.28 -2.02 13.33
C ALA A 114 0.22 -1.00 12.88
N ARG A 115 0.18 -0.67 11.59
CA ARG A 115 -0.83 0.21 10.98
C ARG A 115 -2.19 -0.47 10.92
N ALA A 116 -2.22 -1.73 10.52
CA ALA A 116 -3.44 -2.52 10.46
C ALA A 116 -4.09 -2.71 11.83
N ALA A 117 -3.30 -2.94 12.88
CA ALA A 117 -3.80 -3.08 14.25
C ALA A 117 -4.52 -1.81 14.75
N ASN A 118 -4.10 -0.64 14.29
CA ASN A 118 -4.69 0.66 14.66
C ASN A 118 -5.79 1.13 13.68
N SER A 119 -6.16 0.31 12.70
CA SER A 119 -7.16 0.64 11.69
C SER A 119 -8.41 -0.23 11.79
N THR A 120 -9.47 0.18 11.10
CA THR A 120 -10.70 -0.61 10.91
C THR A 120 -10.82 -1.17 9.50
N ILE A 121 -10.15 -0.54 8.53
CA ILE A 121 -10.10 -0.91 7.12
C ILE A 121 -8.67 -0.70 6.63
N MET A 122 -8.24 -1.49 5.66
CA MET A 122 -6.97 -1.31 4.94
C MET A 122 -7.23 -0.91 3.50
N ALA A 123 -6.32 -0.15 2.90
CA ALA A 123 -6.40 0.23 1.49
C ALA A 123 -5.01 0.25 0.84
N ASN A 124 -4.95 -0.20 -0.41
CA ASN A 124 -3.76 -0.13 -1.26
C ASN A 124 -4.08 0.64 -2.53
N ILE A 125 -3.19 1.54 -2.92
CA ILE A 125 -3.24 2.25 -4.20
C ILE A 125 -2.00 1.85 -4.99
N SER A 126 -2.19 1.34 -6.22
CA SER A 126 -1.08 0.80 -7.02
C SER A 126 -1.12 1.28 -8.46
N ASP A 127 0.06 1.59 -8.97
CA ASP A 127 0.30 1.68 -10.41
C ASP A 127 0.89 0.35 -10.90
N LEU A 128 0.09 -0.44 -11.61
CA LEU A 128 0.47 -1.74 -12.16
C LEU A 128 0.78 -1.71 -13.66
N VAL A 129 0.79 -0.53 -14.29
CA VAL A 129 1.13 -0.35 -15.72
C VAL A 129 2.49 -0.96 -16.05
N TRP A 130 3.45 -0.85 -15.14
CA TRP A 130 4.81 -1.39 -15.30
C TRP A 130 4.88 -2.88 -15.61
N PHE A 131 3.89 -3.64 -15.16
CA PHE A 131 3.87 -5.10 -15.31
C PHE A 131 3.13 -5.56 -16.57
N GLY A 132 2.44 -4.65 -17.29
CA GLY A 132 1.67 -4.98 -18.47
C GLY A 132 0.65 -6.10 -18.23
N ASN A 133 0.35 -6.88 -19.27
CA ASN A 133 -0.58 -8.00 -19.17
C ASN A 133 0.15 -9.29 -18.73
N THR A 134 0.61 -9.31 -17.48
CA THR A 134 1.28 -10.45 -16.83
C THR A 134 0.49 -10.92 -15.62
N HIS A 135 0.92 -12.02 -15.00
CA HIS A 135 0.33 -12.55 -13.76
C HIS A 135 0.57 -11.64 -12.53
N ALA A 136 1.47 -10.65 -12.62
CA ALA A 136 1.80 -9.77 -11.50
C ALA A 136 0.58 -9.06 -10.90
N LYS A 137 -0.43 -8.74 -11.70
CA LYS A 137 -1.69 -8.16 -11.22
C LYS A 137 -2.49 -9.11 -10.33
N ASP A 138 -2.52 -10.40 -10.69
CA ASP A 138 -3.23 -11.43 -9.92
C ASP A 138 -2.45 -11.78 -8.65
N GLU A 139 -1.12 -11.84 -8.72
CA GLU A 139 -0.25 -11.99 -7.56
C GLU A 139 -0.42 -10.82 -6.58
N HIS A 140 -0.52 -9.59 -7.09
CA HIS A 140 -0.78 -8.42 -6.27
C HIS A 140 -2.14 -8.48 -5.57
N LEU A 141 -3.17 -9.00 -6.25
CA LEU A 141 -4.48 -9.26 -5.64
C LEU A 141 -4.39 -10.33 -4.55
N GLN A 142 -3.66 -11.43 -4.78
CA GLN A 142 -3.44 -12.46 -3.77
C GLN A 142 -2.71 -11.92 -2.52
N LEU A 143 -1.73 -11.03 -2.71
CA LEU A 143 -1.11 -10.34 -1.58
C LEU A 143 -2.14 -9.54 -0.77
N SER A 144 -3.04 -8.80 -1.43
CA SER A 144 -4.12 -8.06 -0.76
C SER A 144 -5.09 -8.98 -0.01
N GLN A 145 -5.44 -10.14 -0.60
CA GLN A 145 -6.25 -11.16 0.06
C GLN A 145 -5.57 -11.71 1.32
N ALA A 146 -4.25 -11.97 1.25
CA ALA A 146 -3.47 -12.36 2.41
C ALA A 146 -3.46 -11.28 3.49
N ARG A 147 -3.27 -10.01 3.12
CA ARG A 147 -3.32 -8.87 4.09
C ARG A 147 -4.68 -8.74 4.74
N ALA A 148 -5.78 -8.90 3.98
CA ALA A 148 -7.14 -8.89 4.52
C ALA A 148 -7.33 -10.01 5.55
N LEU A 149 -6.94 -11.23 5.21
CA LEU A 149 -7.06 -12.42 6.07
C LEU A 149 -6.22 -12.32 7.35
N GLU A 150 -4.93 -11.97 7.22
CA GLU A 150 -4.01 -11.84 8.35
C GLU A 150 -4.46 -10.80 9.39
N ASN A 151 -5.05 -9.73 8.89
CA ASN A 151 -5.45 -8.60 9.74
C ASN A 151 -6.95 -8.62 10.08
N GLN A 152 -7.73 -9.50 9.48
CA GLN A 152 -9.20 -9.55 9.63
C GLN A 152 -9.83 -8.19 9.40
N ARG A 153 -9.45 -7.53 8.29
CA ARG A 153 -9.95 -6.22 7.87
C ARG A 153 -10.44 -6.29 6.43
N TYR A 154 -11.47 -5.52 6.11
CA TYR A 154 -11.74 -5.22 4.71
C TYR A 154 -10.51 -4.58 4.09
N PHE A 155 -10.23 -4.95 2.85
CA PHE A 155 -9.11 -4.42 2.09
C PHE A 155 -9.61 -3.86 0.76
N ILE A 156 -9.37 -2.57 0.53
CA ILE A 156 -9.75 -1.87 -0.70
C ILE A 156 -8.50 -1.75 -1.55
N GLN A 157 -8.51 -2.35 -2.72
CA GLN A 157 -7.43 -2.25 -3.69
C GLN A 157 -7.85 -1.40 -4.88
N GLY A 158 -7.19 -0.26 -5.08
CA GLY A 158 -7.35 0.61 -6.25
C GLY A 158 -6.14 0.53 -7.16
N THR A 159 -6.34 0.19 -8.42
CA THR A 159 -5.28 0.07 -9.43
C THR A 159 -5.70 0.75 -10.73
N ASN A 160 -4.73 1.05 -11.59
CA ASN A 160 -4.99 1.70 -12.87
C ASN A 160 -5.17 0.72 -14.05
N THR A 161 -4.60 -0.49 -14.01
CA THR A 161 -4.61 -1.43 -15.15
C THR A 161 -5.17 -2.81 -14.82
N GLY A 162 -5.52 -3.07 -13.58
CA GLY A 162 -6.10 -4.37 -13.25
C GLY A 162 -6.16 -4.66 -11.77
N SER A 163 -7.04 -5.61 -11.43
CA SER A 163 -7.24 -6.11 -10.06
C SER A 163 -7.71 -5.07 -9.04
N SER A 164 -8.40 -3.98 -9.47
CA SER A 164 -9.16 -3.17 -8.52
C SER A 164 -10.24 -4.02 -7.89
N ALA A 165 -10.25 -4.12 -6.56
CA ALA A 165 -11.11 -5.06 -5.85
C ALA A 165 -11.43 -4.59 -4.43
N ILE A 166 -12.54 -5.11 -3.90
CA ILE A 166 -12.88 -5.04 -2.49
C ILE A 166 -12.83 -6.46 -1.93
N ILE A 167 -12.08 -6.64 -0.86
CA ILE A 167 -11.75 -7.94 -0.27
C ILE A 167 -12.28 -7.97 1.15
N LYS A 168 -13.00 -9.04 1.49
CA LYS A 168 -13.54 -9.28 2.83
C LYS A 168 -12.45 -9.64 3.84
N PRO A 169 -12.72 -9.53 5.14
CA PRO A 169 -11.79 -9.90 6.20
C PRO A 169 -11.31 -11.37 6.16
N ASN A 170 -12.07 -12.26 5.53
CA ASN A 170 -11.69 -13.66 5.33
C ASN A 170 -10.82 -13.91 4.08
N GLY A 171 -10.41 -12.84 3.37
CA GLY A 171 -9.61 -12.92 2.14
C GLY A 171 -10.41 -13.19 0.86
N GLU A 172 -11.73 -13.35 0.94
CA GLU A 172 -12.58 -13.53 -0.23
C GLU A 172 -12.74 -12.21 -1.00
N VAL A 173 -12.61 -12.25 -2.33
CA VAL A 173 -12.89 -11.09 -3.19
C VAL A 173 -14.41 -10.89 -3.24
N GLN A 174 -14.89 -9.77 -2.68
CA GLN A 174 -16.29 -9.41 -2.66
C GLN A 174 -16.74 -8.87 -4.03
N SER A 175 -15.94 -7.98 -4.60
CA SER A 175 -16.17 -7.38 -5.91
C SER A 175 -14.85 -7.01 -6.56
N ARG A 176 -14.79 -7.06 -7.91
CA ARG A 176 -13.60 -6.78 -8.71
C ARG A 176 -14.00 -6.13 -10.02
N LEU A 177 -13.21 -5.16 -10.50
CA LEU A 177 -13.30 -4.67 -11.88
C LEU A 177 -12.56 -5.61 -12.83
N PRO A 178 -13.03 -5.72 -14.09
CA PRO A 178 -12.26 -6.37 -15.15
C PRO A 178 -10.89 -5.69 -15.34
N ASP A 179 -9.90 -6.49 -15.70
CA ASP A 179 -8.56 -5.97 -15.96
C ASP A 179 -8.55 -5.16 -17.26
N PHE A 180 -7.77 -4.07 -17.28
CA PHE A 180 -7.60 -3.15 -18.41
C PHE A 180 -8.89 -2.47 -18.90
N GLU A 181 -9.95 -2.49 -18.10
CA GLU A 181 -11.17 -1.75 -18.37
C GLU A 181 -11.27 -0.54 -17.43
N SER A 182 -11.64 0.62 -18.01
CA SER A 182 -11.95 1.79 -17.20
C SER A 182 -13.32 1.63 -16.57
N GLY A 183 -13.42 1.78 -15.25
CA GLY A 183 -14.67 1.60 -14.55
C GLY A 183 -14.65 2.18 -13.13
N VAL A 184 -15.79 2.15 -12.48
CA VAL A 184 -15.97 2.51 -11.07
C VAL A 184 -16.48 1.30 -10.33
N LEU A 185 -15.78 0.88 -9.29
CA LEU A 185 -16.21 -0.18 -8.39
C LEU A 185 -16.92 0.46 -7.19
N ILE A 186 -18.19 0.11 -7.00
CA ILE A 186 -19.00 0.60 -5.88
C ILE A 186 -19.47 -0.59 -5.06
N ASP A 187 -19.16 -0.59 -3.77
CA ASP A 187 -19.57 -1.63 -2.85
C ASP A 187 -19.51 -1.14 -1.41
N TYR A 188 -20.05 -1.94 -0.49
CA TYR A 188 -20.09 -1.62 0.93
C TYR A 188 -18.97 -2.35 1.68
N VAL A 189 -18.28 -1.60 2.54
CA VAL A 189 -17.28 -2.14 3.46
C VAL A 189 -17.65 -1.75 4.89
N GLN A 190 -17.36 -2.63 5.84
CA GLN A 190 -17.60 -2.38 7.24
C GLN A 190 -16.28 -2.38 8.01
N GLY A 191 -16.06 -1.38 8.84
CA GLY A 191 -14.93 -1.34 9.74
C GLY A 191 -14.96 -2.49 10.74
N VAL A 192 -13.84 -3.19 10.90
CA VAL A 192 -13.67 -4.29 11.86
C VAL A 192 -12.72 -3.85 12.95
N ILE A 193 -13.05 -4.14 14.20
CA ILE A 193 -12.21 -3.86 15.37
C ILE A 193 -11.70 -5.17 15.99
N GLY A 194 -10.70 -5.08 16.83
CA GLY A 194 -10.06 -6.23 17.49
C GLY A 194 -8.64 -6.44 16.98
N THR A 195 -7.96 -7.44 17.52
CA THR A 195 -6.56 -7.74 17.20
C THR A 195 -6.43 -9.22 16.86
N THR A 196 -5.82 -9.54 15.72
CA THR A 196 -5.55 -10.92 15.33
C THR A 196 -4.27 -11.46 16.01
N PRO A 197 -4.10 -12.78 16.09
CA PRO A 197 -2.83 -13.37 16.51
C PRO A 197 -1.65 -12.88 15.64
N TYR A 198 -1.87 -12.73 14.33
CA TYR A 198 -0.83 -12.22 13.44
C TYR A 198 -0.45 -10.76 13.76
N GLN A 199 -1.41 -9.91 14.07
CA GLN A 199 -1.15 -8.53 14.50
C GLN A 199 -0.38 -8.45 15.83
N ARG A 200 -0.52 -9.47 16.69
CA ARG A 200 0.17 -9.52 17.99
C ARG A 200 1.56 -10.10 17.91
N TYR A 201 1.75 -11.12 17.10
CA TYR A 201 2.97 -11.93 17.10
C TYR A 201 3.74 -11.89 15.78
N ALA A 202 3.15 -11.35 14.70
CA ALA A 202 3.72 -11.36 13.34
C ALA A 202 4.28 -12.77 12.99
N ASN A 203 5.49 -12.83 12.48
CA ASN A 203 6.17 -14.08 12.10
C ASN A 203 6.97 -14.74 13.24
N TYR A 204 7.02 -14.15 14.42
CA TYR A 204 7.85 -14.67 15.52
C TYR A 204 7.55 -16.12 15.92
N PRO A 205 6.29 -16.60 16.01
CA PRO A 205 6.02 -17.99 16.34
C PRO A 205 6.57 -18.97 15.31
N ILE A 206 6.49 -18.64 14.03
CA ILE A 206 6.99 -19.49 12.93
C ILE A 206 8.53 -19.53 12.97
N VAL A 207 9.17 -18.36 13.09
CA VAL A 207 10.63 -18.26 13.19
C VAL A 207 11.15 -19.00 14.42
N GLY A 208 10.49 -18.84 15.56
CA GLY A 208 10.81 -19.56 16.79
C GLY A 208 10.69 -21.08 16.64
N GLY A 209 9.62 -21.55 16.01
CA GLY A 209 9.42 -22.96 15.72
C GLY A 209 10.50 -23.55 14.80
N ILE A 210 10.87 -22.83 13.74
CA ILE A 210 11.95 -23.24 12.82
C ILE A 210 13.28 -23.34 13.57
N LEU A 211 13.62 -22.32 14.36
CA LEU A 211 14.85 -22.33 15.14
C LEU A 211 14.89 -23.47 16.16
N PHE A 212 13.77 -23.75 16.82
CA PHE A 212 13.65 -24.87 17.75
C PHE A 212 13.86 -26.21 17.04
N LEU A 213 13.25 -26.44 15.89
CA LEU A 213 13.44 -27.65 15.10
C LEU A 213 14.89 -27.81 14.63
N LEU A 214 15.54 -26.72 14.20
CA LEU A 214 16.95 -26.74 13.82
C LEU A 214 17.85 -27.14 15.01
N LEU A 215 17.60 -26.59 16.19
CA LEU A 215 18.33 -26.97 17.40
C LEU A 215 18.15 -28.44 17.76
N LEU A 216 16.94 -28.96 17.68
CA LEU A 216 16.68 -30.38 17.88
C LEU A 216 17.46 -31.26 16.89
N THR A 217 17.51 -30.92 15.63
CA THR A 217 18.26 -31.70 14.63
C THR A 217 19.78 -31.70 14.89
N ILE A 218 20.32 -30.63 15.43
CA ILE A 218 21.74 -30.55 15.83
C ILE A 218 21.98 -31.43 17.04
N MET A 219 21.10 -31.39 18.06
CA MET A 219 21.25 -32.18 19.29
C MET A 219 21.12 -33.69 19.05
N VAL A 220 20.30 -34.11 18.09
CA VAL A 220 20.14 -35.54 17.76
C VAL A 220 21.34 -36.09 16.96
N LYS A 221 22.14 -35.23 16.34
CA LYS A 221 23.35 -35.63 15.57
C LYS A 221 24.63 -35.69 16.41
N ILE A 222 24.58 -35.24 17.67
CA ILE A 222 25.67 -35.33 18.65
C ILE A 222 25.42 -36.52 19.56
#